data_f7021dab2a3f197a1eae728c9dc8dab2
#
_entry.id   f7021dab2a3f197a1eae728c9dc8dab2
#
_cell.length_a   1.000
_cell.length_b   1.000
_cell.length_c   1.000
_cell.angle_alpha   90.00
_cell.angle_beta   90.00
_cell.angle_gamma   90.00
#
_symmetry.space_group_name_H-M   'P 1'
#
loop_
_entity.id
_entity.type
_entity.pdbx_description
1 polymer ?
#
loop_
_entity_poly.entity_id
_entity_poly.type
_entity_poly.pdbx_seq_one_letter_code
_entity_poly.pdbx_strand_id
1 'polypeptide(L)'
;SACLVGSEMCIRDSLYSVFEETQPEIVFHLAAQPIVRDAYKNPRYTYETNVMGTVNVLECVRQFEFVKSVLNVTTDKVYHNNEWCWGYRENEPLDGYDPYSNSKSCSELVTNSYKNSFFEKRDIGISTVRAGNVLGGGDFANDRIIPDCVRAIMDGKRIKVRNQYSMRPYQHVLEPLVVYITIASEQYKDKKYQGCYNVGPDDCDCISTGELVSLFCQKWGQGAEWKCENEENAPHEANLLKLDCSKVKSVFGWKPRWHVEECMEKVCEFYKVWLMDGNISAEMDKEISEFLGEKADVEMEE
;
A
#
# COMPACT_ATOMS: atom_id res chain seq x y z
N SER A 1 33.80 4.03 -0.50
CA SER A 1 33.07 3.32 -1.56
C SER A 1 32.98 1.80 -1.32
N ALA A 2 33.92 1.19 -0.58
CA ALA A 2 33.89 -0.24 -0.25
C ALA A 2 32.76 -0.64 0.73
N CYS A 3 32.27 0.29 1.55
CA CYS A 3 31.25 -0.01 2.57
C CYS A 3 29.84 -0.17 2.00
N LEU A 4 29.51 0.47 0.88
CA LEU A 4 28.16 0.38 0.26
C LEU A 4 27.95 -0.93 -0.51
N VAL A 5 28.99 -1.39 -1.21
CA VAL A 5 28.97 -2.71 -1.89
C VAL A 5 28.81 -3.85 -0.84
N GLY A 6 29.41 -3.68 0.34
CA GLY A 6 29.29 -4.63 1.46
C GLY A 6 27.88 -4.71 2.03
N SER A 7 27.17 -3.60 2.17
CA SER A 7 25.80 -3.60 2.77
C SER A 7 24.75 -4.25 1.84
N GLU A 8 24.80 -4.01 0.54
CA GLU A 8 23.91 -4.64 -0.43
C GLU A 8 24.17 -6.15 -0.57
N MET A 9 25.43 -6.56 -0.58
CA MET A 9 25.79 -7.98 -0.53
C MET A 9 25.27 -8.65 0.75
N CYS A 10 25.42 -8.01 1.92
CA CYS A 10 24.91 -8.55 3.18
C CYS A 10 23.39 -8.69 3.18
N ILE A 11 22.64 -7.71 2.64
CA ILE A 11 21.18 -7.78 2.54
C ILE A 11 20.76 -8.93 1.63
N ARG A 12 21.38 -9.05 0.46
CA ARG A 12 21.10 -10.14 -0.47
C ARG A 12 21.43 -11.51 0.13
N ASP A 13 22.57 -11.65 0.78
CA ASP A 13 23.01 -12.91 1.38
C ASP A 13 22.11 -13.30 2.56
N SER A 14 21.67 -12.33 3.37
CA SER A 14 20.68 -12.57 4.44
C SER A 14 19.34 -13.02 3.89
N LEU A 15 18.86 -12.38 2.82
CA LEU A 15 17.60 -12.75 2.16
C LEU A 15 17.70 -14.15 1.55
N TYR A 16 18.83 -14.46 0.92
CA TYR A 16 19.11 -15.79 0.36
C TYR A 16 19.03 -16.87 1.44
N SER A 17 19.69 -16.65 2.59
CA SER A 17 19.65 -17.58 3.72
C SER A 17 18.23 -17.80 4.25
N VAL A 18 17.41 -16.73 4.32
CA VAL A 18 16.00 -16.85 4.71
C VAL A 18 15.21 -17.71 3.73
N PHE A 19 15.39 -17.52 2.41
CA PHE A 19 14.73 -18.37 1.40
C PHE A 19 15.18 -19.83 1.51
N GLU A 20 16.47 -20.09 1.69
CA GLU A 20 17.01 -21.44 1.84
C GLU A 20 16.46 -22.15 3.09
N GLU A 21 16.38 -21.43 4.20
CA GLU A 21 15.89 -21.97 5.48
C GLU A 21 14.38 -22.21 5.47
N THR A 22 13.59 -21.22 4.97
CA THR A 22 12.12 -21.25 5.07
C THR A 22 11.44 -21.92 3.88
N GLN A 23 12.10 -22.02 2.73
CA GLN A 23 11.59 -22.57 1.47
C GLN A 23 10.17 -22.06 1.11
N PRO A 24 9.95 -20.73 1.01
CA PRO A 24 8.62 -20.19 0.82
C PRO A 24 8.09 -20.52 -0.58
N GLU A 25 6.89 -21.07 -0.65
CA GLU A 25 6.19 -21.28 -1.94
C GLU A 25 5.50 -20.01 -2.44
N ILE A 26 5.12 -19.11 -1.52
CA ILE A 26 4.48 -17.82 -1.82
C ILE A 26 5.31 -16.69 -1.22
N VAL A 27 5.59 -15.67 -2.03
CA VAL A 27 6.37 -14.50 -1.62
C VAL A 27 5.58 -13.23 -1.83
N PHE A 28 5.38 -12.47 -0.75
CA PHE A 28 4.84 -11.11 -0.80
C PHE A 28 5.96 -10.09 -0.60
N HIS A 29 6.24 -9.29 -1.61
CA HIS A 29 7.21 -8.19 -1.51
C HIS A 29 6.48 -6.87 -1.24
N LEU A 30 6.38 -6.50 0.04
CA LEU A 30 5.78 -5.25 0.51
C LEU A 30 6.82 -4.24 1.00
N ALA A 31 8.07 -4.68 1.17
CA ALA A 31 9.14 -3.84 1.69
C ALA A 31 9.45 -2.67 0.76
N ALA A 32 9.44 -1.45 1.29
CA ALA A 32 9.76 -0.24 0.54
C ALA A 32 10.13 0.92 1.47
N GLN A 33 10.79 1.93 0.92
CA GLN A 33 10.79 3.28 1.46
C GLN A 33 9.57 4.00 0.84
N PRO A 34 8.46 4.25 1.60
CA PRO A 34 7.19 4.67 1.02
C PRO A 34 6.90 6.18 1.16
N ILE A 35 7.77 6.96 1.81
CA ILE A 35 7.52 8.36 2.15
C ILE A 35 8.07 9.26 1.05
N VAL A 36 7.16 9.96 0.34
CA VAL A 36 7.52 10.85 -0.79
C VAL A 36 8.49 11.94 -0.35
N ARG A 37 8.25 12.60 0.79
CA ARG A 37 9.12 13.67 1.29
C ARG A 37 10.54 13.18 1.63
N ASP A 38 10.67 11.98 2.14
CA ASP A 38 11.97 11.39 2.42
C ASP A 38 12.68 10.96 1.13
N ALA A 39 11.92 10.57 0.10
CA ALA A 39 12.46 10.30 -1.22
C ALA A 39 13.10 11.55 -1.86
N TYR A 40 12.50 12.74 -1.66
CA TYR A 40 13.14 14.00 -2.09
C TYR A 40 14.41 14.32 -1.28
N LYS A 41 14.46 14.00 0.02
CA LYS A 41 15.65 14.24 0.85
C LYS A 41 16.79 13.26 0.53
N ASN A 42 16.45 12.00 0.27
CA ASN A 42 17.42 10.94 0.00
C ASN A 42 16.95 10.02 -1.15
N PRO A 43 17.00 10.51 -2.39
CA PRO A 43 16.54 9.75 -3.55
C PRO A 43 17.36 8.47 -3.77
N ARG A 44 18.68 8.51 -3.53
CA ARG A 44 19.54 7.34 -3.67
C ARG A 44 19.06 6.18 -2.80
N TYR A 45 18.83 6.42 -1.51
CA TYR A 45 18.32 5.40 -0.58
C TYR A 45 16.96 4.84 -1.04
N THR A 46 16.10 5.71 -1.58
CA THR A 46 14.79 5.30 -2.10
C THR A 46 14.94 4.33 -3.28
N TYR A 47 15.81 4.61 -4.24
CA TYR A 47 16.08 3.71 -5.37
C TYR A 47 16.79 2.43 -4.94
N GLU A 48 17.78 2.51 -4.05
CA GLU A 48 18.45 1.35 -3.48
C GLU A 48 17.44 0.42 -2.80
N THR A 49 16.55 0.97 -1.96
CA THR A 49 15.53 0.17 -1.26
C THR A 49 14.47 -0.38 -2.20
N ASN A 50 13.86 0.45 -3.05
CA ASN A 50 12.68 0.06 -3.80
C ASN A 50 13.01 -0.70 -5.08
N VAL A 51 14.08 -0.35 -5.78
CA VAL A 51 14.47 -0.99 -7.04
C VAL A 51 15.41 -2.16 -6.76
N MET A 52 16.52 -1.92 -6.06
CA MET A 52 17.47 -2.98 -5.78
C MET A 52 16.91 -4.02 -4.81
N GLY A 53 16.08 -3.60 -3.84
CA GLY A 53 15.31 -4.53 -3.00
C GLY A 53 14.43 -5.47 -3.82
N THR A 54 13.73 -4.95 -4.83
CA THR A 54 12.95 -5.77 -5.77
C THR A 54 13.85 -6.73 -6.57
N VAL A 55 14.98 -6.24 -7.08
CA VAL A 55 15.98 -7.10 -7.76
C VAL A 55 16.44 -8.23 -6.86
N ASN A 56 16.79 -7.93 -5.60
CA ASN A 56 17.28 -8.94 -4.64
C ASN A 56 16.25 -10.03 -4.36
N VAL A 57 14.96 -9.65 -4.19
CA VAL A 57 13.87 -10.63 -4.03
C VAL A 57 13.74 -11.50 -5.27
N LEU A 58 13.70 -10.90 -6.46
CA LEU A 58 13.55 -11.63 -7.73
C LEU A 58 14.77 -12.51 -8.04
N GLU A 59 15.98 -12.13 -7.63
CA GLU A 59 17.16 -12.99 -7.73
C GLU A 59 17.05 -14.21 -6.80
N CYS A 60 16.56 -14.07 -5.58
CA CYS A 60 16.26 -15.22 -4.71
C CYS A 60 15.22 -16.14 -5.37
N VAL A 61 14.11 -15.58 -5.87
CA VAL A 61 13.08 -16.36 -6.60
C VAL A 61 13.68 -17.07 -7.82
N ARG A 62 14.65 -16.45 -8.51
CA ARG A 62 15.31 -17.04 -9.67
C ARG A 62 16.19 -18.26 -9.29
N GLN A 63 16.81 -18.22 -8.13
CA GLN A 63 17.70 -19.29 -7.66
C GLN A 63 16.94 -20.50 -7.11
N PHE A 64 15.76 -20.30 -6.54
CA PHE A 64 15.00 -21.35 -5.88
C PHE A 64 13.78 -21.79 -6.68
N GLU A 65 13.62 -23.11 -6.86
CA GLU A 65 12.51 -23.67 -7.66
C GLU A 65 11.24 -23.94 -6.85
N PHE A 66 11.31 -23.89 -5.52
CA PHE A 66 10.16 -24.11 -4.66
C PHE A 66 9.16 -22.93 -4.67
N VAL A 67 9.56 -21.74 -5.09
CA VAL A 67 8.65 -20.58 -5.20
C VAL A 67 7.69 -20.76 -6.35
N LYS A 68 6.39 -20.70 -6.07
CA LYS A 68 5.28 -20.86 -7.03
C LYS A 68 4.50 -19.58 -7.30
N SER A 69 4.50 -18.65 -6.36
CA SER A 69 3.72 -17.42 -6.45
C SER A 69 4.50 -16.24 -5.88
N VAL A 70 4.58 -15.14 -6.62
CA VAL A 70 5.22 -13.89 -6.18
C VAL A 70 4.28 -12.72 -6.41
N LEU A 71 4.06 -11.92 -5.40
CA LEU A 71 3.31 -10.67 -5.48
C LEU A 71 4.20 -9.50 -5.08
N ASN A 72 4.47 -8.60 -6.03
CA ASN A 72 5.18 -7.34 -5.78
C ASN A 72 4.17 -6.20 -5.62
N VAL A 73 4.16 -5.58 -4.44
CA VAL A 73 3.26 -4.47 -4.11
C VAL A 73 3.92 -3.15 -4.48
N THR A 74 3.29 -2.43 -5.41
CA THR A 74 3.75 -1.13 -5.88
C THR A 74 2.81 0.00 -5.43
N THR A 75 2.40 0.91 -6.28
CA THR A 75 1.56 2.05 -5.91
C THR A 75 0.74 2.55 -7.11
N ASP A 76 -0.35 3.25 -6.84
CA ASP A 76 -1.13 4.02 -7.82
C ASP A 76 -0.30 5.12 -8.52
N LYS A 77 0.79 5.57 -7.90
CA LYS A 77 1.65 6.67 -8.38
C LYS A 77 2.67 6.26 -9.44
N VAL A 78 2.63 5.00 -9.89
CA VAL A 78 3.56 4.50 -10.94
C VAL A 78 3.26 5.05 -12.33
N TYR A 79 2.07 5.57 -12.56
CA TYR A 79 1.63 6.04 -13.85
C TYR A 79 2.15 7.43 -14.22
N HIS A 80 2.33 7.68 -15.51
CA HIS A 80 2.41 9.04 -16.03
C HIS A 80 1.09 9.75 -15.76
N ASN A 81 1.08 10.71 -14.83
CA ASN A 81 -0.15 11.36 -14.41
C ASN A 81 -0.50 12.54 -15.31
N ASN A 82 -1.56 12.40 -16.10
CA ASN A 82 -2.11 13.43 -16.96
C ASN A 82 -3.13 14.36 -16.25
N GLU A 83 -3.34 14.18 -14.94
CA GLU A 83 -4.30 14.95 -14.14
C GLU A 83 -5.74 14.95 -14.74
N TRP A 84 -6.15 13.85 -15.35
CA TRP A 84 -7.45 13.69 -15.98
C TRP A 84 -8.49 13.04 -15.05
N CYS A 85 -9.78 13.08 -15.44
CA CYS A 85 -10.88 12.57 -14.60
C CYS A 85 -11.04 11.05 -14.64
N TRP A 86 -10.39 10.34 -15.56
CA TRP A 86 -10.50 8.89 -15.70
C TRP A 86 -9.51 8.17 -14.79
N GLY A 87 -9.87 6.96 -14.34
CA GLY A 87 -8.96 6.06 -13.66
C GLY A 87 -7.90 5.49 -14.61
N TYR A 88 -6.65 5.37 -14.12
CA TYR A 88 -5.57 4.73 -14.87
C TYR A 88 -5.78 3.22 -14.94
N ARG A 89 -5.55 2.65 -16.13
CA ARG A 89 -5.60 1.21 -16.38
C ARG A 89 -4.20 0.61 -16.31
N GLU A 90 -4.12 -0.70 -16.14
CA GLU A 90 -2.84 -1.40 -15.97
C GLU A 90 -1.91 -1.33 -17.20
N ASN A 91 -2.43 -1.00 -18.37
CA ASN A 91 -1.67 -0.83 -19.62
C ASN A 91 -1.24 0.62 -19.92
N GLU A 92 -1.57 1.58 -19.03
CA GLU A 92 -1.13 2.97 -19.18
C GLU A 92 0.38 3.11 -18.90
N PRO A 93 1.05 4.15 -19.48
CA PRO A 93 2.47 4.37 -19.32
C PRO A 93 2.90 4.54 -17.86
N LEU A 94 4.02 3.89 -17.52
CA LEU A 94 4.67 3.99 -16.21
C LEU A 94 5.72 5.08 -16.24
N ASP A 95 5.49 6.17 -15.52
CA ASP A 95 6.40 7.32 -15.42
C ASP A 95 6.06 8.13 -14.16
N GLY A 96 6.28 7.53 -12.98
CA GLY A 96 6.06 8.22 -11.71
C GLY A 96 6.92 9.48 -11.59
N TYR A 97 6.32 10.60 -11.19
CA TYR A 97 6.92 11.92 -11.25
C TYR A 97 8.05 12.14 -10.23
N ASP A 98 7.82 11.80 -8.98
CA ASP A 98 8.77 12.00 -7.87
C ASP A 98 9.68 10.76 -7.68
N PRO A 99 10.80 10.88 -6.91
CA PRO A 99 11.72 9.75 -6.75
C PRO A 99 11.08 8.49 -6.14
N TYR A 100 10.09 8.61 -5.25
CA TYR A 100 9.34 7.47 -4.74
C TYR A 100 8.50 6.83 -5.84
N SER A 101 7.66 7.62 -6.49
CA SER A 101 6.75 7.17 -7.55
C SER A 101 7.53 6.52 -8.70
N ASN A 102 8.64 7.16 -9.13
CA ASN A 102 9.51 6.65 -10.17
C ASN A 102 10.22 5.35 -9.75
N SER A 103 10.70 5.26 -8.50
CA SER A 103 11.30 4.01 -8.00
C SER A 103 10.32 2.83 -8.03
N LYS A 104 9.03 3.07 -7.77
CA LYS A 104 7.98 2.07 -7.88
C LYS A 104 7.65 1.73 -9.34
N SER A 105 7.68 2.72 -10.26
CA SER A 105 7.61 2.44 -11.72
C SER A 105 8.77 1.55 -12.17
N CYS A 106 10.00 1.83 -11.70
CA CYS A 106 11.15 0.98 -11.98
C CYS A 106 10.99 -0.44 -11.41
N SER A 107 10.42 -0.58 -10.20
CA SER A 107 10.11 -1.89 -9.60
C SER A 107 9.13 -2.72 -10.46
N GLU A 108 8.11 -2.08 -11.05
CA GLU A 108 7.21 -2.69 -12.04
C GLU A 108 7.97 -3.19 -13.28
N LEU A 109 8.79 -2.31 -13.86
CA LEU A 109 9.58 -2.63 -15.07
C LEU A 109 10.58 -3.76 -14.82
N VAL A 110 11.26 -3.74 -13.68
CA VAL A 110 12.17 -4.82 -13.25
C VAL A 110 11.40 -6.14 -13.11
N THR A 111 10.26 -6.13 -12.41
CA THR A 111 9.43 -7.33 -12.23
C THR A 111 8.98 -7.90 -13.57
N ASN A 112 8.53 -7.06 -14.50
CA ASN A 112 8.13 -7.49 -15.84
C ASN A 112 9.32 -8.04 -16.66
N SER A 113 10.49 -7.42 -16.55
CA SER A 113 11.71 -7.91 -17.21
C SER A 113 12.10 -9.29 -16.71
N TYR A 114 12.13 -9.50 -15.38
CA TYR A 114 12.43 -10.81 -14.80
C TYR A 114 11.41 -11.88 -15.19
N LYS A 115 10.12 -11.53 -15.13
CA LYS A 115 9.03 -12.41 -15.55
C LYS A 115 9.23 -12.93 -16.97
N ASN A 116 9.49 -12.04 -17.93
CA ASN A 116 9.64 -12.39 -19.33
C ASN A 116 10.96 -13.13 -19.61
N SER A 117 12.06 -12.73 -18.95
CA SER A 117 13.39 -13.26 -19.26
C SER A 117 13.71 -14.57 -18.55
N PHE A 118 13.19 -14.80 -17.34
CA PHE A 118 13.62 -15.92 -16.50
C PHE A 118 12.48 -16.85 -16.07
N PHE A 119 11.23 -16.34 -16.00
CA PHE A 119 10.13 -17.06 -15.40
C PHE A 119 9.06 -17.51 -16.40
N GLU A 120 9.14 -17.10 -17.66
CA GLU A 120 8.14 -17.45 -18.68
C GLU A 120 7.92 -18.97 -18.79
N LYS A 121 9.03 -19.75 -18.77
CA LYS A 121 9.01 -21.21 -18.91
C LYS A 121 8.89 -21.97 -17.58
N ARG A 122 8.91 -21.27 -16.46
CA ARG A 122 8.75 -21.86 -15.11
C ARG A 122 7.28 -21.90 -14.73
N ASP A 123 6.94 -22.87 -13.89
CA ASP A 123 5.61 -22.98 -13.29
C ASP A 123 5.56 -22.08 -12.04
N ILE A 124 5.52 -20.76 -12.28
CA ILE A 124 5.46 -19.71 -11.25
C ILE A 124 4.58 -18.57 -11.73
N GLY A 125 3.66 -18.11 -10.87
CA GLY A 125 2.85 -16.93 -11.08
C GLY A 125 3.51 -15.68 -10.50
N ILE A 126 3.68 -14.63 -11.31
CA ILE A 126 4.27 -13.36 -10.85
C ILE A 126 3.34 -12.21 -11.20
N SER A 127 2.93 -11.48 -10.17
CA SER A 127 2.05 -10.31 -10.30
C SER A 127 2.61 -9.08 -9.63
N THR A 128 2.21 -7.92 -10.15
CA THR A 128 2.35 -6.64 -9.48
C THR A 128 0.98 -6.10 -9.09
N VAL A 129 0.90 -5.41 -7.96
CA VAL A 129 -0.35 -4.80 -7.50
C VAL A 129 -0.13 -3.33 -7.18
N ARG A 130 -0.96 -2.49 -7.78
CA ARG A 130 -0.93 -1.03 -7.66
C ARG A 130 -2.09 -0.60 -6.80
N ALA A 131 -1.82 -0.34 -5.52
CA ALA A 131 -2.84 0.09 -4.58
C ALA A 131 -2.89 1.62 -4.46
N GLY A 132 -4.08 2.15 -4.27
CA GLY A 132 -4.32 3.55 -3.92
C GLY A 132 -3.93 3.89 -2.49
N ASN A 133 -4.42 5.01 -1.97
CA ASN A 133 -4.13 5.43 -0.61
C ASN A 133 -4.81 4.50 0.40
N VAL A 134 -3.98 3.81 1.18
CA VAL A 134 -4.42 2.82 2.17
C VAL A 134 -4.45 3.46 3.56
N LEU A 135 -5.56 3.31 4.26
CA LEU A 135 -5.78 3.75 5.63
C LEU A 135 -5.97 2.55 6.54
N GLY A 136 -5.51 2.65 7.78
CA GLY A 136 -5.68 1.59 8.79
C GLY A 136 -5.06 1.99 10.10
N GLY A 137 -5.32 1.21 11.13
CA GLY A 137 -4.64 1.33 12.41
C GLY A 137 -3.16 0.95 12.32
N GLY A 138 -2.36 1.42 13.29
CA GLY A 138 -0.93 1.05 13.37
C GLY A 138 0.02 1.78 12.42
N ASP A 139 -0.45 2.75 11.65
CA ASP A 139 0.42 3.65 10.90
C ASP A 139 0.85 4.83 11.77
N PHE A 140 2.14 4.92 12.06
CA PHE A 140 2.72 6.01 12.85
C PHE A 140 3.72 6.84 12.05
N ALA A 141 3.78 6.67 10.72
CA ALA A 141 4.73 7.38 9.88
C ALA A 141 4.45 8.89 9.86
N ASN A 142 5.53 9.67 9.74
CA ASN A 142 5.42 11.11 9.55
C ASN A 142 4.96 11.44 8.12
N ASP A 143 4.41 12.63 7.94
CA ASP A 143 3.95 13.12 6.63
C ASP A 143 2.84 12.27 5.99
N ARG A 144 2.08 11.54 6.80
CA ARG A 144 0.87 10.83 6.39
C ARG A 144 -0.35 11.42 7.10
N ILE A 145 -1.45 11.54 6.35
CA ILE A 145 -2.60 12.35 6.77
C ILE A 145 -3.23 11.86 8.08
N ILE A 146 -3.51 10.57 8.24
CA ILE A 146 -4.15 10.04 9.46
C ILE A 146 -3.22 10.09 10.68
N PRO A 147 -1.97 9.59 10.62
CA PRO A 147 -1.02 9.76 11.71
C PRO A 147 -0.82 11.23 12.11
N ASP A 148 -0.78 12.17 11.15
CA ASP A 148 -0.66 13.59 11.44
C ASP A 148 -1.93 14.15 12.14
N CYS A 149 -3.11 13.68 11.77
CA CYS A 149 -4.37 14.01 12.47
C CYS A 149 -4.33 13.54 13.93
N VAL A 150 -3.95 12.29 14.16
CA VAL A 150 -3.86 11.71 15.51
C VAL A 150 -2.85 12.48 16.38
N ARG A 151 -1.64 12.75 15.85
CA ARG A 151 -0.63 13.54 16.55
C ARG A 151 -1.10 14.94 16.92
N ALA A 152 -1.78 15.62 15.99
CA ALA A 152 -2.32 16.95 16.25
C ALA A 152 -3.32 16.95 17.41
N ILE A 153 -4.19 15.93 17.48
CA ILE A 153 -5.14 15.77 18.58
C ILE A 153 -4.43 15.48 19.89
N MET A 154 -3.45 14.57 19.90
CA MET A 154 -2.65 14.28 21.10
C MET A 154 -1.95 15.53 21.65
N ASP A 155 -1.50 16.41 20.76
CA ASP A 155 -0.88 17.68 21.11
C ASP A 155 -1.90 18.78 21.49
N GLY A 156 -3.20 18.52 21.46
CA GLY A 156 -4.24 19.53 21.69
C GLY A 156 -4.27 20.65 20.64
N LYS A 157 -3.83 20.34 19.39
CA LYS A 157 -3.72 21.31 18.29
C LYS A 157 -4.75 21.03 17.21
N ARG A 158 -5.08 22.07 16.43
CA ARG A 158 -5.84 21.89 15.19
C ARG A 158 -5.01 21.10 14.16
N ILE A 159 -5.66 20.20 13.48
CA ILE A 159 -5.06 19.43 12.38
C ILE A 159 -4.69 20.38 11.24
N LYS A 160 -3.50 20.23 10.68
CA LYS A 160 -3.02 21.03 9.55
C LYS A 160 -3.13 20.23 8.26
N VAL A 161 -3.88 20.76 7.31
CA VAL A 161 -4.01 20.20 5.95
C VAL A 161 -3.27 21.11 4.97
N ARG A 162 -2.32 20.57 4.22
CA ARG A 162 -1.47 21.34 3.30
C ARG A 162 -2.17 21.64 1.99
N ASN A 163 -2.90 20.66 1.43
CA ASN A 163 -3.69 20.80 0.21
C ASN A 163 -5.04 20.10 0.41
N GLN A 164 -6.08 20.88 0.63
CA GLN A 164 -7.43 20.36 0.88
C GLN A 164 -8.13 19.83 -0.37
N TYR A 165 -7.65 20.21 -1.57
CA TYR A 165 -8.32 19.91 -2.84
C TYR A 165 -7.79 18.67 -3.54
N SER A 166 -6.68 18.11 -3.07
CA SER A 166 -6.06 16.93 -3.65
C SER A 166 -6.97 15.70 -3.50
N MET A 167 -7.42 15.16 -4.65
CA MET A 167 -8.34 14.00 -4.74
C MET A 167 -7.54 12.69 -4.71
N ARG A 168 -7.93 11.74 -3.86
CA ARG A 168 -7.26 10.44 -3.73
C ARG A 168 -8.26 9.31 -3.56
N PRO A 169 -7.91 8.10 -4.04
CA PRO A 169 -8.68 6.88 -3.81
C PRO A 169 -8.33 6.30 -2.44
N TYR A 170 -9.14 6.58 -1.42
CA TYR A 170 -8.92 6.09 -0.07
C TYR A 170 -9.64 4.76 0.17
N GLN A 171 -8.92 3.80 0.76
CA GLN A 171 -9.47 2.49 1.10
C GLN A 171 -8.90 1.97 2.41
N HIS A 172 -9.65 1.09 3.08
CA HIS A 172 -9.16 0.41 4.28
C HIS A 172 -8.05 -0.59 3.94
N VAL A 173 -7.10 -0.80 4.85
CA VAL A 173 -5.95 -1.70 4.64
C VAL A 173 -6.36 -3.15 4.35
N LEU A 174 -7.46 -3.62 4.90
CA LEU A 174 -7.98 -4.97 4.67
C LEU A 174 -8.47 -5.18 3.23
N GLU A 175 -8.91 -4.12 2.53
CA GLU A 175 -9.33 -4.20 1.12
C GLU A 175 -8.21 -4.70 0.20
N PRO A 176 -7.05 -4.02 0.12
CA PRO A 176 -5.97 -4.52 -0.71
C PRO A 176 -5.35 -5.82 -0.16
N LEU A 177 -5.32 -6.05 1.16
CA LEU A 177 -4.74 -7.28 1.72
C LEU A 177 -5.50 -8.53 1.29
N VAL A 178 -6.84 -8.51 1.31
CA VAL A 178 -7.62 -9.65 0.81
C VAL A 178 -7.39 -9.91 -0.67
N VAL A 179 -7.24 -8.85 -1.46
CA VAL A 179 -6.92 -8.96 -2.90
C VAL A 179 -5.52 -9.55 -3.10
N TYR A 180 -4.52 -9.11 -2.32
CA TYR A 180 -3.16 -9.65 -2.40
C TYR A 180 -3.13 -11.15 -2.13
N ILE A 181 -3.81 -11.60 -1.08
CA ILE A 181 -3.91 -13.02 -0.73
C ILE A 181 -4.65 -13.79 -1.83
N THR A 182 -5.75 -13.23 -2.37
CA THR A 182 -6.51 -13.85 -3.45
C THR A 182 -5.66 -14.02 -4.70
N ILE A 183 -4.97 -12.96 -5.18
CA ILE A 183 -4.11 -13.04 -6.35
C ILE A 183 -3.00 -14.08 -6.13
N ALA A 184 -2.33 -14.03 -4.97
CA ALA A 184 -1.24 -14.95 -4.67
C ALA A 184 -1.69 -16.41 -4.63
N SER A 185 -2.88 -16.67 -4.06
CA SER A 185 -3.48 -18.01 -4.00
C SER A 185 -3.95 -18.52 -5.36
N GLU A 186 -4.61 -17.68 -6.14
CA GLU A 186 -5.12 -18.10 -7.45
C GLU A 186 -4.01 -18.30 -8.48
N GLN A 187 -3.00 -17.43 -8.52
CA GLN A 187 -1.85 -17.62 -9.42
C GLN A 187 -0.93 -18.78 -8.99
N TYR A 188 -0.95 -19.17 -7.69
CA TYR A 188 -0.29 -20.37 -7.21
C TYR A 188 -0.92 -21.64 -7.81
N LYS A 189 -2.26 -21.65 -7.95
CA LYS A 189 -3.03 -22.77 -8.52
C LYS A 189 -2.95 -22.82 -10.05
N ASP A 190 -3.01 -21.65 -10.68
CA ASP A 190 -3.03 -21.51 -12.15
C ASP A 190 -2.36 -20.18 -12.57
N LYS A 191 -1.24 -20.31 -13.24
CA LYS A 191 -0.43 -19.20 -13.76
C LYS A 191 -1.21 -18.20 -14.63
N LYS A 192 -2.38 -18.56 -15.17
CA LYS A 192 -3.22 -17.64 -15.96
C LYS A 192 -3.67 -16.41 -15.19
N TYR A 193 -3.71 -16.47 -13.84
CA TYR A 193 -4.09 -15.37 -12.97
C TYR A 193 -2.96 -14.36 -12.70
N GLN A 194 -1.74 -14.63 -13.19
CA GLN A 194 -0.65 -13.68 -13.06
C GLN A 194 -0.87 -12.41 -13.88
N GLY A 195 -0.42 -11.27 -13.39
CA GLY A 195 -0.54 -10.02 -14.15
C GLY A 195 -0.28 -8.77 -13.32
N CYS A 196 -0.56 -7.62 -13.93
CA CYS A 196 -0.61 -6.36 -13.19
C CYS A 196 -2.07 -6.08 -12.82
N TYR A 197 -2.31 -5.64 -11.59
CA TYR A 197 -3.66 -5.37 -11.10
C TYR A 197 -3.70 -4.05 -10.33
N ASN A 198 -4.66 -3.21 -10.69
CA ASN A 198 -5.03 -2.05 -9.88
C ASN A 198 -5.97 -2.48 -8.75
N VAL A 199 -5.74 -1.97 -7.55
CA VAL A 199 -6.59 -2.21 -6.38
C VAL A 199 -6.89 -0.90 -5.69
N GLY A 200 -8.12 -0.47 -5.79
CA GLY A 200 -8.59 0.79 -5.23
C GLY A 200 -10.09 0.77 -4.99
N PRO A 201 -10.60 1.76 -4.28
CA PRO A 201 -12.02 1.87 -3.97
C PRO A 201 -12.85 2.19 -5.22
N ASP A 202 -14.16 2.23 -5.07
CA ASP A 202 -15.06 2.77 -6.06
C ASP A 202 -14.93 4.31 -6.17
N ASP A 203 -15.43 4.88 -7.25
CA ASP A 203 -15.30 6.34 -7.52
C ASP A 203 -15.91 7.22 -6.42
N CYS A 204 -16.94 6.73 -5.71
CA CYS A 204 -17.55 7.45 -4.59
C CYS A 204 -16.61 7.65 -3.40
N ASP A 205 -15.58 6.82 -3.26
CA ASP A 205 -14.56 6.90 -2.20
C ASP A 205 -13.29 7.64 -2.65
N CYS A 206 -13.30 8.18 -3.88
CA CYS A 206 -12.30 9.12 -4.35
C CYS A 206 -12.68 10.53 -3.90
N ILE A 207 -12.25 10.90 -2.71
CA ILE A 207 -12.58 12.17 -2.06
C ILE A 207 -11.35 13.08 -1.90
N SER A 208 -11.60 14.35 -1.65
CA SER A 208 -10.53 15.30 -1.37
C SER A 208 -9.92 15.08 0.02
N THR A 209 -8.68 15.52 0.20
CA THR A 209 -8.04 15.50 1.52
C THR A 209 -8.81 16.30 2.56
N GLY A 210 -9.45 17.41 2.16
CA GLY A 210 -10.30 18.22 3.04
C GLY A 210 -11.55 17.46 3.50
N GLU A 211 -12.23 16.74 2.60
CA GLU A 211 -13.37 15.88 2.93
C GLU A 211 -12.94 14.73 3.86
N LEU A 212 -11.81 14.07 3.57
CA LEU A 212 -11.28 13.01 4.42
C LEU A 212 -11.02 13.48 5.85
N VAL A 213 -10.35 14.63 6.02
CA VAL A 213 -10.05 15.16 7.36
C VAL A 213 -11.30 15.68 8.07
N SER A 214 -12.27 16.21 7.32
CA SER A 214 -13.59 16.56 7.89
C SER A 214 -14.30 15.34 8.43
N LEU A 215 -14.30 14.24 7.68
CA LEU A 215 -14.84 12.94 8.10
C LEU A 215 -14.10 12.39 9.32
N PHE A 216 -12.77 12.47 9.34
CA PHE A 216 -11.98 12.09 10.51
C PHE A 216 -12.39 12.90 11.75
N CYS A 217 -12.51 14.23 11.66
CA CYS A 217 -12.94 15.08 12.78
C CYS A 217 -14.34 14.70 13.27
N GLN A 218 -15.25 14.42 12.35
CA GLN A 218 -16.62 13.98 12.69
C GLN A 218 -16.63 12.65 13.45
N LYS A 219 -15.90 11.63 12.96
CA LYS A 219 -15.84 10.28 13.57
C LYS A 219 -15.01 10.27 14.86
N TRP A 220 -13.99 11.12 14.93
CA TRP A 220 -13.21 11.28 16.15
C TRP A 220 -14.03 11.93 17.28
N GLY A 221 -14.77 12.98 16.96
CA GLY A 221 -15.53 13.76 17.95
C GLY A 221 -14.64 14.65 18.83
N GLN A 222 -15.07 14.90 20.06
CA GLN A 222 -14.30 15.64 21.09
C GLN A 222 -13.82 17.04 20.65
N GLY A 223 -14.52 17.69 19.70
CA GLY A 223 -14.16 19.03 19.22
C GLY A 223 -12.91 19.04 18.32
N ALA A 224 -12.57 17.91 17.68
CA ALA A 224 -11.49 17.86 16.69
C ALA A 224 -11.77 18.83 15.53
N GLU A 225 -10.80 19.66 15.20
CA GLU A 225 -10.90 20.71 14.16
C GLU A 225 -9.65 20.69 13.28
N TRP A 226 -9.82 21.12 12.04
CA TRP A 226 -8.72 21.27 11.12
C TRP A 226 -8.67 22.65 10.47
N LYS A 227 -7.54 23.00 9.88
CA LYS A 227 -7.35 24.21 9.07
C LYS A 227 -6.46 23.91 7.88
N CYS A 228 -6.68 24.62 6.78
CA CYS A 228 -5.76 24.60 5.66
C CYS A 228 -4.57 25.53 5.95
N GLU A 229 -3.36 25.02 5.86
CA GLU A 229 -2.13 25.81 5.91
C GLU A 229 -1.28 25.41 4.70
N ASN A 230 -1.35 26.21 3.64
CA ASN A 230 -0.51 25.99 2.46
C ASN A 230 0.97 26.11 2.83
N GLU A 231 1.77 25.16 2.38
CA GLU A 231 3.21 25.16 2.58
C GLU A 231 3.88 25.83 1.36
N GLU A 232 4.59 26.94 1.59
CA GLU A 232 5.40 27.55 0.54
C GLU A 232 6.53 26.59 0.13
N ASN A 233 6.70 26.40 -1.18
CA ASN A 233 7.70 25.47 -1.76
C ASN A 233 7.48 23.98 -1.41
N ALA A 234 6.25 23.56 -1.15
CA ALA A 234 5.96 22.13 -1.02
C ALA A 234 6.37 21.35 -2.27
N PRO A 235 6.86 20.10 -2.12
CA PRO A 235 7.05 19.22 -3.26
C PRO A 235 5.78 19.08 -4.10
N HIS A 236 5.95 18.87 -5.41
CA HIS A 236 4.81 18.65 -6.30
C HIS A 236 3.96 17.48 -5.78
N GLU A 237 2.66 17.72 -5.68
CA GLU A 237 1.67 16.71 -5.34
C GLU A 237 0.57 16.73 -6.40
N ALA A 238 0.29 15.58 -7.01
CA ALA A 238 -0.76 15.43 -8.00
C ALA A 238 -2.11 15.88 -7.41
N ASN A 239 -2.92 16.61 -8.19
CA ASN A 239 -4.24 17.04 -7.75
C ASN A 239 -5.28 15.93 -7.88
N LEU A 240 -5.18 15.11 -8.92
CA LEU A 240 -6.12 14.05 -9.22
C LEU A 240 -5.38 12.75 -9.55
N LEU A 241 -5.73 11.70 -8.85
CA LEU A 241 -5.25 10.35 -9.13
C LEU A 241 -6.36 9.35 -8.82
N LYS A 242 -6.74 8.55 -9.81
CA LYS A 242 -7.74 7.48 -9.71
C LYS A 242 -7.24 6.22 -10.39
N LEU A 243 -7.76 5.07 -10.00
CA LEU A 243 -7.48 3.78 -10.61
C LEU A 243 -8.73 3.19 -11.26
N ASP A 244 -8.61 2.63 -12.45
CA ASP A 244 -9.60 1.72 -13.00
C ASP A 244 -9.32 0.32 -12.48
N CYS A 245 -10.19 -0.18 -11.60
CA CYS A 245 -10.10 -1.50 -10.98
C CYS A 245 -10.99 -2.56 -11.65
N SER A 246 -11.47 -2.31 -12.87
CA SER A 246 -12.36 -3.20 -13.60
C SER A 246 -11.75 -4.58 -13.82
N LYS A 247 -10.43 -4.67 -14.03
CA LYS A 247 -9.73 -5.93 -14.25
C LYS A 247 -9.76 -6.83 -13.02
N VAL A 248 -9.36 -6.34 -11.86
CA VAL A 248 -9.37 -7.14 -10.62
C VAL A 248 -10.78 -7.57 -10.25
N LYS A 249 -11.77 -6.70 -10.45
CA LYS A 249 -13.19 -7.02 -10.23
C LYS A 249 -13.68 -8.11 -11.18
N SER A 250 -13.33 -8.03 -12.47
CA SER A 250 -13.73 -9.03 -13.47
C SER A 250 -13.06 -10.38 -13.29
N VAL A 251 -11.75 -10.40 -12.92
CA VAL A 251 -10.98 -11.64 -12.81
C VAL A 251 -11.27 -12.39 -11.53
N PHE A 252 -11.40 -11.69 -10.39
CA PHE A 252 -11.53 -12.31 -9.07
C PHE A 252 -12.90 -12.11 -8.44
N GLY A 253 -13.82 -11.39 -9.08
CA GLY A 253 -15.13 -11.08 -8.51
C GLY A 253 -15.07 -10.17 -7.28
N TRP A 254 -13.91 -9.58 -6.99
CA TRP A 254 -13.73 -8.72 -5.84
C TRP A 254 -14.56 -7.45 -5.95
N LYS A 255 -15.05 -6.96 -4.82
CA LYS A 255 -15.71 -5.66 -4.66
C LYS A 255 -15.27 -5.08 -3.32
N PRO A 256 -15.04 -3.75 -3.23
CA PRO A 256 -14.83 -3.11 -1.94
C PRO A 256 -15.96 -3.45 -0.97
N ARG A 257 -15.61 -3.77 0.27
CA ARG A 257 -16.57 -4.09 1.34
C ARG A 257 -16.89 -2.87 2.17
N TRP A 258 -15.88 -2.08 2.49
CA TRP A 258 -15.99 -0.89 3.31
C TRP A 258 -15.76 0.36 2.49
N HIS A 259 -16.74 1.27 2.55
CA HIS A 259 -16.60 2.61 2.00
C HIS A 259 -15.76 3.50 2.92
N VAL A 260 -15.37 4.68 2.43
CA VAL A 260 -14.48 5.58 3.17
C VAL A 260 -15.01 6.00 4.54
N GLU A 261 -16.34 6.08 4.72
CA GLU A 261 -16.97 6.38 6.00
C GLU A 261 -16.74 5.28 7.04
N GLU A 262 -16.94 4.01 6.66
CA GLU A 262 -16.69 2.84 7.51
C GLU A 262 -15.20 2.69 7.77
N CYS A 263 -14.38 2.87 6.72
CA CYS A 263 -12.92 2.90 6.87
C CYS A 263 -12.48 3.91 7.93
N MET A 264 -13.01 5.13 7.88
CA MET A 264 -12.64 6.17 8.83
C MET A 264 -13.11 5.86 10.26
N GLU A 265 -14.26 5.21 10.41
CA GLU A 265 -14.76 4.76 11.71
C GLU A 265 -13.81 3.76 12.34
N LYS A 266 -13.41 2.70 11.60
CA LYS A 266 -12.45 1.70 12.05
C LYS A 266 -11.09 2.29 12.43
N VAL A 267 -10.58 3.16 11.58
CA VAL A 267 -9.34 3.89 11.86
C VAL A 267 -9.43 4.67 13.18
N CYS A 268 -10.53 5.42 13.40
CA CYS A 268 -10.73 6.18 14.63
C CYS A 268 -10.88 5.25 15.86
N GLU A 269 -11.60 4.12 15.74
CA GLU A 269 -11.75 3.11 16.80
C GLU A 269 -10.38 2.58 17.23
N PHE A 270 -9.56 2.13 16.28
CA PHE A 270 -8.22 1.64 16.54
C PHE A 270 -7.36 2.65 17.33
N TYR A 271 -7.28 3.89 16.86
CA TYR A 271 -6.44 4.89 17.54
C TYR A 271 -6.99 5.30 18.91
N LYS A 272 -8.31 5.28 19.12
CA LYS A 272 -8.92 5.51 20.45
C LYS A 272 -8.54 4.39 21.41
N VAL A 273 -8.59 3.11 20.98
CA VAL A 273 -8.14 1.98 21.80
C VAL A 273 -6.66 2.09 22.11
N TRP A 274 -5.84 2.44 21.12
CA TRP A 274 -4.40 2.65 21.31
C TRP A 274 -4.08 3.76 22.32
N LEU A 275 -4.76 4.89 22.24
CA LEU A 275 -4.56 6.02 23.17
C LEU A 275 -4.98 5.71 24.61
N MET A 276 -5.85 4.74 24.82
CA MET A 276 -6.31 4.29 26.14
C MET A 276 -5.49 3.10 26.67
N ASP A 277 -4.34 2.79 26.05
CA ASP A 277 -3.54 1.59 26.35
C ASP A 277 -4.37 0.28 26.33
N GLY A 278 -5.39 0.23 25.46
CA GLY A 278 -6.26 -0.92 25.30
C GLY A 278 -5.61 -2.08 24.55
N ASN A 279 -6.33 -3.19 24.46
CA ASN A 279 -5.84 -4.40 23.77
C ASN A 279 -5.94 -4.23 22.24
N ILE A 280 -4.85 -3.79 21.61
CA ILE A 280 -4.76 -3.57 20.16
C ILE A 280 -4.93 -4.86 19.36
N SER A 281 -4.41 -5.99 19.86
CA SER A 281 -4.56 -7.27 19.16
C SER A 281 -6.04 -7.67 19.07
N ALA A 282 -6.77 -7.54 20.18
CA ALA A 282 -8.20 -7.83 20.20
C ALA A 282 -9.00 -6.89 19.28
N GLU A 283 -8.63 -5.60 19.20
CA GLU A 283 -9.27 -4.66 18.27
C GLU A 283 -9.01 -5.03 16.81
N MET A 284 -7.77 -5.42 16.47
CA MET A 284 -7.43 -5.89 15.12
C MET A 284 -8.17 -7.18 14.76
N ASP A 285 -8.25 -8.14 15.67
CA ASP A 285 -8.98 -9.41 15.47
C ASP A 285 -10.48 -9.16 15.25
N LYS A 286 -11.07 -8.24 16.04
CA LYS A 286 -12.46 -7.79 15.87
C LYS A 286 -12.67 -7.17 14.48
N GLU A 287 -11.78 -6.26 14.08
CA GLU A 287 -11.83 -5.57 12.79
C GLU A 287 -11.75 -6.55 11.61
N ILE A 288 -10.83 -7.52 11.69
CA ILE A 288 -10.68 -8.59 10.69
C ILE A 288 -11.95 -9.45 10.62
N SER A 289 -12.50 -9.86 11.75
CA SER A 289 -13.72 -10.68 11.81
C SER A 289 -14.93 -9.94 11.23
N GLU A 290 -15.11 -8.67 11.56
CA GLU A 290 -16.15 -7.81 10.98
C GLU A 290 -15.96 -7.64 9.46
N PHE A 291 -14.73 -7.43 9.01
CA PHE A 291 -14.42 -7.31 7.59
C PHE A 291 -14.72 -8.60 6.83
N LEU A 292 -14.43 -9.76 7.39
CA LEU A 292 -14.71 -11.06 6.78
C LEU A 292 -16.20 -11.44 6.85
N GLY A 293 -16.99 -10.74 7.66
CA GLY A 293 -18.42 -11.03 7.88
C GLY A 293 -18.63 -12.23 8.82
N GLU A 294 -17.60 -12.57 9.61
CA GLU A 294 -17.70 -13.58 10.66
C GLU A 294 -18.47 -12.97 11.86
N LYS A 295 -19.46 -13.67 12.36
CA LYS A 295 -20.08 -13.27 13.63
C LYS A 295 -19.04 -13.52 14.72
N ALA A 296 -18.68 -12.49 15.48
CA ALA A 296 -17.91 -12.67 16.69
C ALA A 296 -18.73 -13.60 17.62
N ASP A 297 -18.28 -14.83 17.80
CA ASP A 297 -18.74 -15.67 18.89
C ASP A 297 -18.21 -15.01 20.18
N VAL A 298 -19.03 -14.15 20.75
CA VAL A 298 -18.79 -13.60 22.09
C VAL A 298 -19.06 -14.76 23.04
N GLU A 299 -18.04 -15.55 23.33
CA GLU A 299 -18.04 -16.38 24.54
C GLU A 299 -18.02 -15.41 25.72
N MET A 300 -19.23 -15.18 26.26
CA MET A 300 -19.33 -14.61 27.60
C MET A 300 -18.90 -15.71 28.58
N GLU A 301 -17.61 -15.65 28.99
CA GLU A 301 -17.23 -16.36 30.21
C GLU A 301 -17.96 -15.71 31.41
N GLU A 302 -18.86 -16.50 32.01
CA GLU A 302 -19.51 -16.25 33.29
C GLU A 302 -18.50 -16.40 34.47
#